data_113821dde21a946d74e65292cb50052a
#
_entry.id   113821dde21a946d74e65292cb50052a
#
_cell.length_a   1.000
_cell.length_b   1.000
_cell.length_c   1.000
_cell.angle_alpha   90.00
_cell.angle_beta   90.00
_cell.angle_gamma   90.00
#
_symmetry.space_group_name_H-M   'P 1'
#
loop_
_entity.id
_entity.type
_entity.pdbx_description
1 polymer ?
#
loop_
_entity_poly.entity_id
_entity_poly.type
_entity_poly.pdbx_seq_one_letter_code
_entity_poly.pdbx_strand_id
1 'polypeptide(L)'
;MHPEICKIGPFTVYSYGLMLVLAFVVSSFLAARQARKENINPEIIFNLLFFVFICGIIGARIFYVIQNLKDYLKDPKEIIMLQHGGLAWFGGLFAGVIASVIYLKIKKLHILKIIDLVIPFLALAQSIGRIGCLLNGCCFGKPSPEHGIYFAVHDAVLIPTQMYSSLLLLVIFIILRLLQDKPHKEGQIFFVYLLLYAPKRFFIESLRADNPIVFSGFTLFQILSVAIFFVSLAGLIYLARKKK
;
A
#
# COMPACT_ATOMS: atom_id res chain seq x y z
N MET A 1 17.09 6.55 12.93
CA MET A 1 16.65 6.30 11.54
C MET A 1 17.86 6.02 10.72
N HIS A 2 17.78 5.05 9.82
CA HIS A 2 18.89 4.64 8.97
C HIS A 2 18.38 4.53 7.53
N PRO A 3 18.33 5.64 6.77
CA PRO A 3 17.88 5.61 5.38
C PRO A 3 18.73 4.70 4.51
N GLU A 4 20.05 4.72 4.72
CA GLU A 4 21.03 3.85 4.08
C GLU A 4 21.43 2.74 5.04
N ILE A 5 21.42 1.48 4.57
CA ILE A 5 21.86 0.32 5.36
C ILE A 5 23.34 0.04 5.12
N CYS A 6 23.72 -0.08 3.85
CA CYS A 6 25.11 -0.33 3.44
C CYS A 6 25.35 0.13 2.01
N LYS A 7 26.64 0.33 1.69
CA LYS A 7 27.11 0.61 0.32
C LYS A 7 27.93 -0.58 -0.16
N ILE A 8 27.52 -1.14 -1.30
CA ILE A 8 28.21 -2.26 -1.97
C ILE A 8 28.74 -1.74 -3.31
N GLY A 9 29.99 -1.28 -3.33
CA GLY A 9 30.55 -0.60 -4.50
C GLY A 9 29.76 0.68 -4.85
N PRO A 10 29.30 0.84 -6.11
CA PRO A 10 28.51 2.00 -6.53
C PRO A 10 27.03 1.95 -6.07
N PHE A 11 26.58 0.81 -5.50
CA PHE A 11 25.19 0.61 -5.14
C PHE A 11 24.93 0.88 -3.64
N THR A 12 24.02 1.78 -3.34
CA THR A 12 23.53 2.03 -1.98
C THR A 12 22.26 1.23 -1.74
N VAL A 13 22.24 0.41 -0.68
CA VAL A 13 21.04 -0.31 -0.24
C VAL A 13 20.28 0.56 0.73
N TYR A 14 19.08 0.99 0.31
CA TYR A 14 18.19 1.82 1.11
C TYR A 14 17.24 0.97 1.96
N SER A 15 17.01 1.38 3.20
CA SER A 15 16.09 0.73 4.14
C SER A 15 14.69 0.57 3.56
N TYR A 16 14.18 1.59 2.89
CA TYR A 16 12.85 1.56 2.27
C TYR A 16 12.75 0.47 1.19
N GLY A 17 13.74 0.38 0.30
CA GLY A 17 13.79 -0.64 -0.74
C GLY A 17 13.83 -2.06 -0.16
N LEU A 18 14.67 -2.29 0.87
CA LEU A 18 14.74 -3.58 1.54
C LEU A 18 13.40 -3.96 2.18
N MET A 19 12.75 -3.03 2.88
CA MET A 19 11.45 -3.28 3.51
C MET A 19 10.34 -3.50 2.48
N LEU A 20 10.41 -2.87 1.31
CA LEU A 20 9.48 -3.11 0.21
C LEU A 20 9.63 -4.54 -0.35
N VAL A 21 10.86 -5.00 -0.56
CA VAL A 21 11.14 -6.38 -0.99
C VAL A 21 10.68 -7.38 0.07
N LEU A 22 10.99 -7.14 1.34
CA LEU A 22 10.55 -7.99 2.45
C LEU A 22 9.03 -8.05 2.53
N ALA A 23 8.34 -6.92 2.41
CA ALA A 23 6.89 -6.84 2.37
C ALA A 23 6.31 -7.70 1.23
N PHE A 24 6.90 -7.60 0.03
CA PHE A 24 6.50 -8.42 -1.11
C PHE A 24 6.72 -9.91 -0.85
N VAL A 25 7.92 -10.32 -0.44
CA VAL A 25 8.28 -11.74 -0.24
C VAL A 25 7.39 -12.38 0.84
N VAL A 26 7.28 -11.74 2.01
CA VAL A 26 6.46 -12.28 3.13
C VAL A 26 5.00 -12.38 2.73
N SER A 27 4.44 -11.32 2.16
CA SER A 27 3.01 -11.27 1.82
C SER A 27 2.66 -12.20 0.67
N SER A 28 3.49 -12.31 -0.37
CA SER A 28 3.25 -13.23 -1.50
C SER A 28 3.40 -14.69 -1.09
N PHE A 29 4.37 -15.02 -0.22
CA PHE A 29 4.51 -16.37 0.33
C PHE A 29 3.28 -16.78 1.13
N LEU A 30 2.78 -15.91 2.01
CA LEU A 30 1.60 -16.19 2.82
C LEU A 30 0.32 -16.26 1.97
N ALA A 31 0.17 -15.39 0.96
CA ALA A 31 -0.93 -15.44 0.01
C ALA A 31 -0.92 -16.75 -0.81
N ALA A 32 0.24 -17.18 -1.30
CA ALA A 32 0.40 -18.45 -2.00
C ALA A 32 0.07 -19.65 -1.09
N ARG A 33 0.46 -19.59 0.19
CA ARG A 33 0.07 -20.62 1.18
C ARG A 33 -1.44 -20.66 1.41
N GLN A 34 -2.11 -19.50 1.45
CA GLN A 34 -3.56 -19.43 1.56
C GLN A 34 -4.25 -19.97 0.31
N ALA A 35 -3.73 -19.68 -0.88
CA ALA A 35 -4.25 -20.19 -2.13
C ALA A 35 -4.32 -21.73 -2.16
N ARG A 36 -3.30 -22.39 -1.60
CA ARG A 36 -3.32 -23.87 -1.46
C ARG A 36 -4.49 -24.38 -0.62
N LYS A 37 -4.83 -23.66 0.47
CA LYS A 37 -5.96 -24.04 1.34
C LYS A 37 -7.31 -23.90 0.61
N GLU A 38 -7.38 -22.99 -0.35
CA GLU A 38 -8.60 -22.71 -1.14
C GLU A 38 -8.63 -23.48 -2.48
N ASN A 39 -7.72 -24.46 -2.66
CA ASN A 39 -7.56 -25.26 -3.89
C ASN A 39 -7.30 -24.39 -5.14
N ILE A 40 -6.60 -23.26 -4.96
CA ILE A 40 -6.12 -22.40 -6.04
C ILE A 40 -4.63 -22.67 -6.22
N ASN A 41 -4.17 -22.78 -7.48
CA ASN A 41 -2.74 -22.97 -7.75
C ASN A 41 -1.92 -21.78 -7.19
N PRO A 42 -1.01 -22.05 -6.23
CA PRO A 42 -0.20 -21.00 -5.59
C PRO A 42 0.68 -20.23 -6.57
N GLU A 43 1.13 -20.87 -7.63
CA GLU A 43 1.97 -20.27 -8.66
C GLU A 43 1.22 -19.14 -9.38
N ILE A 44 -0.08 -19.31 -9.65
CA ILE A 44 -0.90 -18.28 -10.28
C ILE A 44 -0.95 -17.03 -9.37
N ILE A 45 -1.11 -17.21 -8.06
CA ILE A 45 -1.17 -16.11 -7.12
C ILE A 45 0.19 -15.42 -6.99
N PHE A 46 1.28 -16.19 -6.91
CA PHE A 46 2.63 -15.62 -6.88
C PHE A 46 2.92 -14.81 -8.14
N ASN A 47 2.63 -15.37 -9.33
CA ASN A 47 2.83 -14.70 -10.61
C ASN A 47 1.97 -13.45 -10.74
N LEU A 48 0.71 -13.47 -10.27
CA LEU A 48 -0.15 -12.29 -10.19
C LEU A 48 0.52 -11.18 -9.36
N LEU A 49 0.92 -11.51 -8.13
CA LEU A 49 1.49 -10.53 -7.21
C LEU A 49 2.82 -9.97 -7.72
N PHE A 50 3.66 -10.83 -8.32
CA PHE A 50 4.91 -10.41 -8.94
C PHE A 50 4.66 -9.47 -10.14
N PHE A 51 3.72 -9.82 -11.01
CA PHE A 51 3.36 -8.98 -12.15
C PHE A 51 2.81 -7.63 -11.71
N VAL A 52 1.90 -7.62 -10.73
CA VAL A 52 1.33 -6.40 -10.14
C VAL A 52 2.42 -5.54 -9.49
N PHE A 53 3.38 -6.15 -8.80
CA PHE A 53 4.49 -5.45 -8.15
C PHE A 53 5.39 -4.74 -9.18
N ILE A 54 5.79 -5.44 -10.23
CA ILE A 54 6.62 -4.86 -11.30
C ILE A 54 5.86 -3.77 -12.06
N CYS A 55 4.62 -4.03 -12.47
CA CYS A 55 3.80 -3.02 -13.16
C CYS A 55 3.53 -1.79 -12.26
N GLY A 56 3.36 -2.02 -10.95
CA GLY A 56 3.20 -0.95 -9.97
C GLY A 56 4.43 -0.04 -9.89
N ILE A 57 5.63 -0.60 -9.83
CA ILE A 57 6.89 0.18 -9.82
C ILE A 57 7.03 0.97 -11.11
N ILE A 58 6.84 0.32 -12.27
CA ILE A 58 6.94 0.96 -13.58
C ILE A 58 5.91 2.09 -13.71
N GLY A 59 4.66 1.83 -13.33
CA GLY A 59 3.60 2.85 -13.39
C GLY A 59 3.84 4.03 -12.46
N ALA A 60 4.37 3.77 -11.25
CA ALA A 60 4.75 4.83 -10.32
C ALA A 60 5.87 5.71 -10.89
N ARG A 61 6.86 5.11 -11.56
CA ARG A 61 7.94 5.83 -12.20
C ARG A 61 7.47 6.64 -13.40
N ILE A 62 6.70 6.02 -14.30
CA ILE A 62 6.15 6.72 -15.49
C ILE A 62 5.35 7.94 -15.06
N PHE A 63 4.47 7.80 -14.08
CA PHE A 63 3.63 8.89 -13.62
C PHE A 63 4.45 10.02 -12.98
N TYR A 64 5.48 9.68 -12.21
CA TYR A 64 6.39 10.66 -11.63
C TYR A 64 7.19 11.42 -12.69
N VAL A 65 7.71 10.71 -13.70
CA VAL A 65 8.41 11.33 -14.84
C VAL A 65 7.51 12.29 -15.60
N ILE A 66 6.24 11.91 -15.83
CA ILE A 66 5.26 12.80 -16.50
C ILE A 66 5.01 14.07 -15.68
N GLN A 67 4.89 13.95 -14.35
CA GLN A 67 4.70 15.11 -13.48
C GLN A 67 5.90 16.07 -13.46
N ASN A 68 7.12 15.55 -13.69
CA ASN A 68 8.37 16.32 -13.65
C ASN A 68 9.07 16.33 -15.02
N LEU A 69 8.31 16.30 -16.11
CA LEU A 69 8.82 16.08 -17.47
C LEU A 69 9.91 17.08 -17.88
N LYS A 70 9.79 18.34 -17.45
CA LYS A 70 10.78 19.40 -17.78
C LYS A 70 12.18 19.09 -17.27
N ASP A 71 12.30 18.46 -16.10
CA ASP A 71 13.59 18.13 -15.49
C ASP A 71 14.19 16.88 -16.14
N TYR A 72 13.35 15.87 -16.43
CA TYR A 72 13.77 14.63 -17.09
C TYR A 72 14.12 14.81 -18.57
N LEU A 73 13.62 15.85 -19.24
CA LEU A 73 14.06 16.20 -20.61
C LEU A 73 15.48 16.74 -20.64
N LYS A 74 16.00 17.31 -19.53
CA LYS A 74 17.38 17.79 -19.43
C LYS A 74 18.38 16.65 -19.26
N ASP A 75 18.00 15.60 -18.53
CA ASP A 75 18.80 14.38 -18.36
C ASP A 75 17.92 13.13 -18.48
N PRO A 76 17.73 12.59 -19.70
CA PRO A 76 16.89 11.41 -19.93
C PRO A 76 17.38 10.12 -19.23
N LYS A 77 18.65 10.05 -18.85
CA LYS A 77 19.21 8.88 -18.14
C LYS A 77 18.56 8.70 -16.75
N GLU A 78 18.20 9.81 -16.12
CA GLU A 78 17.51 9.81 -14.83
C GLU A 78 16.16 9.07 -14.87
N ILE A 79 15.50 8.94 -16.04
CA ILE A 79 14.23 8.22 -16.17
C ILE A 79 14.32 6.78 -15.65
N ILE A 80 15.48 6.13 -15.86
CA ILE A 80 15.70 4.71 -15.50
C ILE A 80 16.30 4.58 -14.08
N MET A 81 16.88 5.64 -13.54
CA MET A 81 17.59 5.63 -12.26
C MET A 81 16.60 5.65 -11.07
N LEU A 82 16.06 4.49 -10.72
CA LEU A 82 15.14 4.33 -9.57
C LEU A 82 15.81 4.60 -8.21
N GLN A 83 17.13 4.48 -8.13
CA GLN A 83 17.91 4.71 -6.92
C GLN A 83 17.87 6.17 -6.43
N HIS A 84 17.61 7.12 -7.32
CA HIS A 84 17.46 8.54 -6.97
C HIS A 84 16.04 8.87 -6.45
N GLY A 85 15.20 7.86 -6.28
CA GLY A 85 13.82 8.04 -5.83
C GLY A 85 12.87 8.45 -6.96
N GLY A 86 11.77 9.10 -6.60
CA GLY A 86 10.79 9.61 -7.57
C GLY A 86 9.81 8.54 -8.06
N LEU A 87 8.90 8.13 -7.15
CA LEU A 87 7.81 7.21 -7.43
C LEU A 87 6.48 7.87 -7.02
N ALA A 88 5.57 8.04 -7.97
CA ALA A 88 4.24 8.60 -7.71
C ALA A 88 3.26 7.51 -7.29
N TRP A 89 2.70 7.64 -6.09
CA TRP A 89 1.79 6.64 -5.51
C TRP A 89 0.58 6.32 -6.40
N PHE A 90 -0.05 7.34 -7.00
CA PHE A 90 -1.19 7.14 -7.88
C PHE A 90 -0.83 6.35 -9.14
N GLY A 91 0.34 6.60 -9.74
CA GLY A 91 0.82 5.84 -10.88
C GLY A 91 0.97 4.36 -10.57
N GLY A 92 1.54 4.04 -9.42
CA GLY A 92 1.67 2.66 -8.94
C GLY A 92 0.32 1.99 -8.67
N LEU A 93 -0.61 2.71 -8.05
CA LEU A 93 -1.95 2.20 -7.77
C LEU A 93 -2.70 1.87 -9.07
N PHE A 94 -2.80 2.81 -10.00
CA PHE A 94 -3.52 2.60 -11.26
C PHE A 94 -2.91 1.49 -12.10
N ALA A 95 -1.58 1.49 -12.27
CA ALA A 95 -0.90 0.43 -13.01
C ALA A 95 -1.09 -0.95 -12.35
N GLY A 96 -0.99 -1.03 -11.02
CA GLY A 96 -1.21 -2.27 -10.28
C GLY A 96 -2.64 -2.79 -10.41
N VAL A 97 -3.65 -1.91 -10.31
CA VAL A 97 -5.06 -2.30 -10.50
C VAL A 97 -5.31 -2.78 -11.93
N ILE A 98 -4.85 -2.05 -12.93
CA ILE A 98 -5.00 -2.43 -14.35
C ILE A 98 -4.31 -3.77 -14.61
N ALA A 99 -3.06 -3.93 -14.15
CA ALA A 99 -2.31 -5.18 -14.30
C ALA A 99 -3.03 -6.36 -13.66
N SER A 100 -3.57 -6.19 -12.44
CA SER A 100 -4.31 -7.25 -11.76
C SER A 100 -5.57 -7.66 -12.51
N VAL A 101 -6.36 -6.70 -12.99
CA VAL A 101 -7.58 -6.98 -13.77
C VAL A 101 -7.25 -7.70 -15.08
N ILE A 102 -6.24 -7.23 -15.81
CA ILE A 102 -5.80 -7.86 -17.06
C ILE A 102 -5.36 -9.30 -16.81
N TYR A 103 -4.48 -9.52 -15.83
CA TYR A 103 -3.97 -10.85 -15.50
C TYR A 103 -5.11 -11.83 -15.14
N LEU A 104 -6.02 -11.40 -14.26
CA LEU A 104 -7.15 -12.23 -13.82
C LEU A 104 -8.11 -12.56 -14.96
N LYS A 105 -8.37 -11.61 -15.87
CA LYS A 105 -9.19 -11.86 -17.06
C LYS A 105 -8.52 -12.85 -18.03
N ILE A 106 -7.21 -12.72 -18.29
CA ILE A 106 -6.46 -13.65 -19.13
C ILE A 106 -6.49 -15.09 -18.55
N LYS A 107 -6.34 -15.20 -17.23
CA LYS A 107 -6.39 -16.49 -16.52
C LYS A 107 -7.82 -17.01 -16.27
N LYS A 108 -8.86 -16.25 -16.69
CA LYS A 108 -10.28 -16.58 -16.51
C LYS A 108 -10.65 -16.87 -15.04
N LEU A 109 -10.07 -16.11 -14.10
CA LEU A 109 -10.30 -16.25 -12.67
C LEU A 109 -11.38 -15.29 -12.18
N HIS A 110 -12.14 -15.69 -11.16
CA HIS A 110 -13.12 -14.86 -10.49
C HIS A 110 -12.41 -13.73 -9.73
N ILE A 111 -12.55 -12.49 -10.22
CA ILE A 111 -11.81 -11.32 -9.72
C ILE A 111 -12.06 -11.12 -8.23
N LEU A 112 -13.33 -11.10 -7.79
CA LEU A 112 -13.66 -10.83 -6.39
C LEU A 112 -13.14 -11.91 -5.44
N LYS A 113 -13.19 -13.19 -5.86
CA LYS A 113 -12.64 -14.30 -5.09
C LYS A 113 -11.13 -14.16 -4.87
N ILE A 114 -10.40 -13.83 -5.94
CA ILE A 114 -8.94 -13.66 -5.85
C ILE A 114 -8.57 -12.40 -5.04
N ILE A 115 -9.33 -11.31 -5.18
CA ILE A 115 -9.12 -10.12 -4.36
C ILE A 115 -9.31 -10.45 -2.88
N ASP A 116 -10.38 -11.15 -2.51
CA ASP A 116 -10.63 -11.56 -1.11
C ASP A 116 -9.51 -12.45 -0.57
N LEU A 117 -8.93 -13.31 -1.40
CA LEU A 117 -7.78 -14.12 -1.03
C LEU A 117 -6.54 -13.26 -0.73
N VAL A 118 -6.26 -12.24 -1.56
CA VAL A 118 -5.00 -11.48 -1.54
C VAL A 118 -5.05 -10.30 -0.57
N ILE A 119 -6.23 -9.69 -0.37
CA ILE A 119 -6.35 -8.40 0.31
C ILE A 119 -5.84 -8.38 1.76
N PRO A 120 -5.98 -9.44 2.59
CA PRO A 120 -5.37 -9.45 3.92
C PRO A 120 -3.86 -9.32 3.85
N PHE A 121 -3.23 -9.98 2.90
CA PHE A 121 -1.77 -9.94 2.73
C PHE A 121 -1.29 -8.61 2.15
N LEU A 122 -2.14 -7.89 1.41
CA LEU A 122 -1.88 -6.49 1.04
C LEU A 122 -1.83 -5.58 2.28
N ALA A 123 -2.73 -5.76 3.25
CA ALA A 123 -2.69 -5.03 4.51
C ALA A 123 -1.40 -5.30 5.28
N LEU A 124 -0.93 -6.56 5.30
CA LEU A 124 0.36 -6.93 5.89
C LEU A 124 1.53 -6.29 5.16
N ALA A 125 1.54 -6.33 3.81
CA ALA A 125 2.57 -5.69 3.01
C ALA A 125 2.66 -4.19 3.28
N GLN A 126 1.52 -3.52 3.38
CA GLN A 126 1.44 -2.10 3.75
C GLN A 126 1.98 -1.85 5.16
N SER A 127 1.68 -2.72 6.14
CA SER A 127 2.20 -2.61 7.51
C SER A 127 3.73 -2.66 7.51
N ILE A 128 4.33 -3.65 6.84
CA ILE A 128 5.78 -3.78 6.70
C ILE A 128 6.38 -2.58 5.96
N GLY A 129 5.74 -2.13 4.88
CA GLY A 129 6.16 -0.96 4.12
C GLY A 129 6.19 0.33 4.96
N ARG A 130 5.28 0.49 5.94
CA ARG A 130 5.28 1.62 6.87
C ARG A 130 6.49 1.63 7.80
N ILE A 131 7.01 0.47 8.18
CA ILE A 131 8.30 0.39 8.89
C ILE A 131 9.43 0.92 8.00
N GLY A 132 9.40 0.61 6.70
CA GLY A 132 10.34 1.18 5.72
C GLY A 132 10.27 2.71 5.66
N CYS A 133 9.06 3.29 5.68
CA CYS A 133 8.87 4.75 5.75
C CYS A 133 9.47 5.35 7.04
N LEU A 134 9.34 4.65 8.18
CA LEU A 134 9.93 5.09 9.45
C LEU A 134 11.46 5.09 9.39
N LEU A 135 12.06 4.01 8.88
CA LEU A 135 13.51 3.90 8.74
C LEU A 135 14.08 4.95 7.78
N ASN A 136 13.33 5.26 6.73
CA ASN A 136 13.69 6.29 5.75
C ASN A 136 13.45 7.73 6.25
N GLY A 137 12.69 7.91 7.33
CA GLY A 137 12.35 9.22 7.88
C GLY A 137 11.31 10.01 7.08
N CYS A 138 10.48 9.37 6.23
CA CYS A 138 9.43 10.04 5.45
C CYS A 138 8.04 9.77 5.99
N CYS A 139 7.03 10.56 5.56
CA CYS A 139 5.63 10.39 5.97
C CYS A 139 5.36 10.58 7.46
N PHE A 140 6.10 11.45 8.10
CA PHE A 140 5.98 11.82 9.52
C PHE A 140 4.74 12.70 9.79
N GLY A 141 4.43 12.86 11.07
CA GLY A 141 3.34 13.72 11.53
C GLY A 141 3.81 15.11 11.94
N LYS A 142 2.89 15.86 12.51
CA LYS A 142 3.14 17.22 13.01
C LYS A 142 4.19 17.21 14.14
N PRO A 143 4.91 18.33 14.35
CA PRO A 143 5.77 18.51 15.50
C PRO A 143 4.99 18.30 16.81
N SER A 144 5.53 17.50 17.72
CA SER A 144 4.92 17.25 19.04
C SER A 144 5.99 16.86 20.04
N PRO A 145 6.43 17.79 20.91
CA PRO A 145 7.43 17.49 21.93
C PRO A 145 7.01 16.40 22.92
N GLU A 146 5.71 16.29 23.22
CA GLU A 146 5.18 15.37 24.22
C GLU A 146 4.92 13.94 23.69
N HIS A 147 4.51 13.79 22.42
CA HIS A 147 4.08 12.53 21.84
C HIS A 147 4.90 12.12 20.61
N GLY A 148 5.93 12.88 20.28
CA GLY A 148 6.80 12.64 19.14
C GLY A 148 8.02 11.80 19.51
N ILE A 149 8.72 11.35 18.47
CA ILE A 149 10.08 10.80 18.57
C ILE A 149 11.03 11.69 17.78
N TYR A 150 12.30 11.69 18.15
CA TYR A 150 13.30 12.48 17.43
C TYR A 150 13.62 11.86 16.07
N PHE A 151 13.42 12.65 15.02
CA PHE A 151 13.74 12.29 13.63
C PHE A 151 15.07 12.95 13.24
N ALA A 152 16.17 12.21 13.29
CA ALA A 152 17.49 12.72 12.98
C ALA A 152 17.63 13.33 11.57
N VAL A 153 16.84 12.84 10.61
CA VAL A 153 16.83 13.36 9.22
C VAL A 153 16.23 14.78 9.16
N HIS A 154 15.36 15.13 10.10
CA HIS A 154 14.65 16.41 10.12
C HIS A 154 15.07 17.31 11.28
N ASP A 155 15.97 16.82 12.16
CA ASP A 155 16.38 17.49 13.40
C ASP A 155 15.18 18.00 14.23
N ALA A 156 14.15 17.18 14.36
CA ALA A 156 12.90 17.56 14.99
C ALA A 156 12.20 16.39 15.69
N VAL A 157 11.43 16.72 16.75
CA VAL A 157 10.55 15.75 17.44
C VAL A 157 9.18 15.76 16.77
N LEU A 158 8.87 14.67 16.05
CA LEU A 158 7.70 14.54 15.18
C LEU A 158 6.87 13.33 15.57
N ILE A 159 5.55 13.38 15.33
CA ILE A 159 4.64 12.24 15.55
C ILE A 159 5.00 11.10 14.62
N PRO A 160 5.27 9.88 15.12
CA PRO A 160 5.62 8.72 14.30
C PRO A 160 4.39 8.07 13.65
N THR A 161 3.72 8.79 12.76
CA THR A 161 2.50 8.32 12.08
C THR A 161 2.72 7.02 11.32
N GLN A 162 3.97 6.71 10.94
CA GLN A 162 4.36 5.46 10.30
C GLN A 162 4.15 4.27 11.24
N MET A 163 4.54 4.41 12.53
CA MET A 163 4.35 3.36 13.55
C MET A 163 2.86 3.12 13.80
N TYR A 164 2.08 4.18 14.02
CA TYR A 164 0.63 4.08 14.21
C TYR A 164 -0.04 3.44 12.99
N SER A 165 0.35 3.87 11.80
CA SER A 165 -0.17 3.30 10.55
C SER A 165 0.19 1.82 10.39
N SER A 166 1.42 1.42 10.75
CA SER A 166 1.87 0.02 10.70
C SER A 166 1.07 -0.86 11.64
N LEU A 167 0.92 -0.44 12.92
CA LEU A 167 0.15 -1.18 13.92
C LEU A 167 -1.32 -1.34 13.52
N LEU A 168 -1.97 -0.25 13.08
CA LEU A 168 -3.36 -0.32 12.63
C LEU A 168 -3.54 -1.24 11.42
N LEU A 169 -2.59 -1.24 10.48
CA LEU A 169 -2.62 -2.16 9.33
C LEU A 169 -2.40 -3.61 9.74
N LEU A 170 -1.56 -3.86 10.74
CA LEU A 170 -1.38 -5.19 11.31
C LEU A 170 -2.67 -5.69 11.98
N VAL A 171 -3.36 -4.83 12.72
CA VAL A 171 -4.68 -5.15 13.31
C VAL A 171 -5.70 -5.44 12.21
N ILE A 172 -5.76 -4.61 11.16
CA ILE A 172 -6.62 -4.86 9.99
C ILE A 172 -6.30 -6.22 9.37
N PHE A 173 -5.01 -6.54 9.15
CA PHE A 173 -4.58 -7.84 8.64
C PHE A 173 -5.12 -9.00 9.50
N ILE A 174 -4.97 -8.92 10.83
CA ILE A 174 -5.44 -9.97 11.75
C ILE A 174 -6.96 -10.13 11.65
N ILE A 175 -7.72 -9.03 11.67
CA ILE A 175 -9.18 -9.07 11.53
C ILE A 175 -9.59 -9.73 10.21
N LEU A 176 -8.98 -9.33 9.10
CA LEU A 176 -9.29 -9.88 7.78
C LEU A 176 -8.94 -11.37 7.70
N ARG A 177 -7.82 -11.80 8.32
CA ARG A 177 -7.44 -13.22 8.37
C ARG A 177 -8.45 -14.06 9.15
N LEU A 178 -8.91 -13.57 10.30
CA LEU A 178 -9.94 -14.25 11.10
C LEU A 178 -11.29 -14.33 10.38
N LEU A 179 -11.63 -13.33 9.57
CA LEU A 179 -12.84 -13.34 8.75
C LEU A 179 -12.70 -14.25 7.52
N GLN A 180 -11.53 -14.27 6.88
CA GLN A 180 -11.27 -15.07 5.69
C GLN A 180 -11.38 -16.58 5.96
N ASP A 181 -11.05 -17.04 7.17
CA ASP A 181 -11.19 -18.45 7.55
C ASP A 181 -12.66 -18.86 7.82
N LYS A 182 -13.61 -17.89 7.80
CA LYS A 182 -15.05 -18.14 7.95
C LYS A 182 -15.75 -18.12 6.60
N PRO A 183 -16.93 -18.79 6.47
CA PRO A 183 -17.74 -18.67 5.25
C PRO A 183 -18.13 -17.22 4.96
N HIS A 184 -17.81 -16.74 3.77
CA HIS A 184 -18.08 -15.37 3.33
C HIS A 184 -18.49 -15.32 1.87
N LYS A 185 -19.14 -14.23 1.44
CA LYS A 185 -19.48 -13.97 0.05
C LYS A 185 -18.29 -13.37 -0.70
N GLU A 186 -18.17 -13.66 -1.99
CA GLU A 186 -17.10 -13.07 -2.83
C GLU A 186 -17.18 -11.54 -2.82
N GLY A 187 -16.05 -10.88 -2.58
CA GLY A 187 -15.91 -9.43 -2.40
C GLY A 187 -16.14 -8.94 -0.96
N GLN A 188 -16.57 -9.79 -0.05
CA GLN A 188 -16.87 -9.38 1.32
C GLN A 188 -15.62 -8.95 2.09
N ILE A 189 -14.52 -9.70 2.00
CA ILE A 189 -13.26 -9.39 2.67
C ILE A 189 -12.65 -8.10 2.11
N PHE A 190 -12.77 -7.88 0.81
CA PHE A 190 -12.36 -6.64 0.16
C PHE A 190 -13.10 -5.42 0.69
N PHE A 191 -14.44 -5.47 0.76
CA PHE A 191 -15.20 -4.35 1.29
C PHE A 191 -14.96 -4.12 2.78
N VAL A 192 -14.75 -5.18 3.58
CA VAL A 192 -14.36 -5.04 5.00
C VAL A 192 -12.99 -4.36 5.10
N TYR A 193 -12.02 -4.74 4.26
CA TYR A 193 -10.72 -4.05 4.21
C TYR A 193 -10.91 -2.54 3.95
N LEU A 194 -11.66 -2.16 2.93
CA LEU A 194 -11.91 -0.76 2.60
C LEU A 194 -12.60 -0.02 3.75
N LEU A 195 -13.59 -0.66 4.40
CA LEU A 195 -14.33 -0.11 5.52
C LEU A 195 -13.42 0.18 6.73
N LEU A 196 -12.45 -0.69 7.01
CA LEU A 196 -11.49 -0.52 8.11
C LEU A 196 -10.34 0.43 7.72
N TYR A 197 -9.91 0.39 6.46
CA TYR A 197 -8.81 1.23 5.97
C TYR A 197 -9.21 2.71 5.89
N ALA A 198 -10.43 3.01 5.49
CA ALA A 198 -10.88 4.38 5.29
C ALA A 198 -10.81 5.25 6.57
N PRO A 199 -11.41 4.85 7.72
CA PRO A 199 -11.25 5.62 8.96
C PRO A 199 -9.79 5.66 9.44
N LYS A 200 -9.04 4.54 9.33
CA LYS A 200 -7.60 4.53 9.64
C LYS A 200 -6.86 5.59 8.83
N ARG A 201 -7.12 5.68 7.51
CA ARG A 201 -6.47 6.67 6.65
C ARG A 201 -6.88 8.08 7.02
N PHE A 202 -8.15 8.32 7.29
CA PHE A 202 -8.68 9.62 7.70
C PHE A 202 -8.00 10.15 8.97
N PHE A 203 -7.93 9.33 10.02
CA PHE A 203 -7.31 9.73 11.30
C PHE A 203 -5.79 9.90 11.20
N ILE A 204 -5.08 9.00 10.53
CA ILE A 204 -3.63 9.15 10.34
C ILE A 204 -3.34 10.43 9.54
N GLU A 205 -4.17 10.77 8.56
CA GLU A 205 -4.00 11.97 7.75
C GLU A 205 -4.10 13.26 8.58
N SER A 206 -4.96 13.32 9.58
CA SER A 206 -5.08 14.50 10.46
C SER A 206 -3.83 14.76 11.32
N LEU A 207 -3.03 13.73 11.55
CA LEU A 207 -1.76 13.82 12.27
C LEU A 207 -0.58 14.20 11.36
N ARG A 208 -0.73 14.11 10.04
CA ARG A 208 0.33 14.39 9.07
C ARG A 208 0.51 15.88 8.84
N ALA A 209 1.74 16.27 8.47
CA ALA A 209 2.10 17.65 8.17
C ALA A 209 2.40 17.89 6.68
N ASP A 210 2.54 16.82 5.89
CA ASP A 210 3.10 16.86 4.56
C ASP A 210 2.07 16.91 3.41
N ASN A 211 0.77 16.84 3.72
CA ASN A 211 -0.27 16.87 2.70
C ASN A 211 -1.00 18.23 2.70
N PRO A 212 -1.17 18.87 1.54
CA PRO A 212 -1.87 20.15 1.44
C PRO A 212 -3.37 20.00 1.71
N ILE A 213 -3.94 21.03 2.33
CA ILE A 213 -5.39 21.19 2.46
C ILE A 213 -5.95 21.58 1.09
N VAL A 214 -6.99 20.86 0.62
CA VAL A 214 -7.58 21.07 -0.71
C VAL A 214 -8.95 21.74 -0.61
N PHE A 215 -9.78 21.33 0.33
CA PHE A 215 -11.15 21.81 0.43
C PHE A 215 -11.63 21.84 1.90
N SER A 216 -12.20 22.97 2.34
CA SER A 216 -12.85 23.13 3.66
C SER A 216 -12.08 22.58 4.87
N GLY A 217 -10.75 22.72 4.88
CA GLY A 217 -9.90 22.23 5.96
C GLY A 217 -9.49 20.75 5.83
N PHE A 218 -9.93 20.04 4.79
CA PHE A 218 -9.61 18.64 4.55
C PHE A 218 -8.55 18.47 3.46
N THR A 219 -7.73 17.45 3.62
CA THR A 219 -6.82 16.99 2.57
C THR A 219 -7.56 16.12 1.55
N LEU A 220 -6.99 15.97 0.33
CA LEU A 220 -7.55 15.08 -0.68
C LEU A 220 -7.75 13.65 -0.15
N PHE A 221 -6.79 13.14 0.64
CA PHE A 221 -6.87 11.78 1.19
C PHE A 221 -7.95 11.62 2.24
N GLN A 222 -8.30 12.66 2.99
CA GLN A 222 -9.44 12.64 3.90
C GLN A 222 -10.76 12.56 3.14
N ILE A 223 -10.93 13.37 2.09
CA ILE A 223 -12.13 13.36 1.24
C ILE A 223 -12.29 11.97 0.58
N LEU A 224 -11.22 11.44 0.01
CA LEU A 224 -11.23 10.09 -0.58
C LEU A 224 -11.56 9.00 0.46
N SER A 225 -11.07 9.14 1.69
CA SER A 225 -11.36 8.19 2.77
C SER A 225 -12.86 8.16 3.09
N VAL A 226 -13.51 9.31 3.17
CA VAL A 226 -14.97 9.39 3.39
C VAL A 226 -15.72 8.72 2.23
N ALA A 227 -15.36 9.01 0.99
CA ALA A 227 -15.98 8.38 -0.18
C ALA A 227 -15.82 6.86 -0.16
N ILE A 228 -14.59 6.36 0.11
CA ILE A 228 -14.30 4.92 0.20
C ILE A 228 -15.12 4.27 1.33
N PHE A 229 -15.28 4.93 2.47
CA PHE A 229 -16.09 4.43 3.59
C PHE A 229 -17.54 4.17 3.15
N PHE A 230 -18.20 5.14 2.53
CA PHE A 230 -19.58 4.98 2.08
C PHE A 230 -19.73 3.97 0.94
N VAL A 231 -18.80 3.93 -0.01
CA VAL A 231 -18.81 2.92 -1.08
C VAL A 231 -18.65 1.52 -0.50
N SER A 232 -17.75 1.33 0.47
CA SER A 232 -17.54 0.03 1.10
C SER A 232 -18.76 -0.42 1.92
N LEU A 233 -19.39 0.50 2.64
CA LEU A 233 -20.62 0.24 3.39
C LEU A 233 -21.77 -0.16 2.46
N ALA A 234 -21.98 0.58 1.38
CA ALA A 234 -22.96 0.25 0.35
C ALA A 234 -22.69 -1.13 -0.28
N GLY A 235 -21.42 -1.45 -0.58
CA GLY A 235 -21.02 -2.75 -1.09
C GLY A 235 -21.35 -3.89 -0.13
N LEU A 236 -21.08 -3.75 1.16
CA LEU A 236 -21.42 -4.74 2.18
C LEU A 236 -22.94 -4.92 2.32
N ILE A 237 -23.71 -3.84 2.33
CA ILE A 237 -25.19 -3.89 2.36
C ILE A 237 -25.73 -4.61 1.13
N TYR A 238 -25.19 -4.30 -0.06
CA TYR A 238 -25.58 -4.98 -1.30
C TYR A 238 -25.28 -6.49 -1.23
N LEU A 239 -24.08 -6.88 -0.79
CA LEU A 239 -23.74 -8.29 -0.61
C LEU A 239 -24.61 -8.98 0.45
N ALA A 240 -24.97 -8.28 1.54
CA ALA A 240 -25.85 -8.84 2.55
C ALA A 240 -27.25 -9.16 1.99
N ARG A 241 -27.82 -8.27 1.15
CA ARG A 241 -29.15 -8.42 0.54
C ARG A 241 -29.21 -9.46 -0.59
N LYS A 242 -28.08 -9.70 -1.26
CA LYS A 242 -28.01 -10.72 -2.32
C LYS A 242 -28.21 -12.10 -1.69
N LYS A 243 -29.41 -12.71 -1.90
CA LYS A 243 -29.68 -14.11 -1.51
C LYS A 243 -28.65 -15.02 -2.18
N LYS A 244 -28.27 -16.08 -1.47
CA LYS A 244 -27.35 -17.11 -2.01
C LYS A 244 -27.94 -17.74 -3.25
#